data_4753eb8d6affe1190e9a90a9c04f5f3d
#
_entry.id   4753eb8d6affe1190e9a90a9c04f5f3d
#
_cell.length_a   1.000
_cell.length_b   1.000
_cell.length_c   1.000
_cell.angle_alpha   90.00
_cell.angle_beta   90.00
_cell.angle_gamma   90.00
#
_symmetry.space_group_name_H-M   'P 1'
#
loop_
_entity.id
_entity.type
_entity.pdbx_description
1 polymer ?
#
loop_
_entity_poly.entity_id
_entity_poly.type
_entity_poly.pdbx_seq_one_letter_code
_entity_poly.pdbx_strand_id
1 'polypeptide(L)'
;MTIKEVSETYHISQDTLRYYERVGMIPRVTRTPSGNRDYQPDDLGWVELAICMRNAGLPVEVMIEYVKLCQEGDNTIPARLQLLLDQRDALLDQKAQIDVTLERLNYKISRYEEAVKTGKLTWDKCSPKNE
;
A
#
# COMPACT_ATOMS: atom_id res chain seq x y z
N MET A 1 -12.66 9.62 -17.93
CA MET A 1 -13.52 9.65 -16.72
C MET A 1 -13.33 10.97 -15.97
N THR A 2 -14.40 11.48 -15.40
CA THR A 2 -14.32 12.63 -14.50
C THR A 2 -13.75 12.23 -13.16
N ILE A 3 -13.28 13.21 -12.38
CA ILE A 3 -12.76 12.92 -11.04
C ILE A 3 -13.85 12.28 -10.13
N LYS A 4 -15.11 12.66 -10.32
CA LYS A 4 -16.22 12.07 -9.58
C LYS A 4 -16.37 10.59 -9.92
N GLU A 5 -16.32 10.24 -11.21
CA GLU A 5 -16.43 8.85 -11.66
C GLU A 5 -15.28 8.00 -11.13
N VAL A 6 -14.06 8.54 -11.16
CA VAL A 6 -12.87 7.84 -10.62
C VAL A 6 -13.01 7.64 -9.12
N SER A 7 -13.46 8.66 -8.40
CA SER A 7 -13.70 8.60 -6.96
C SER A 7 -14.68 7.48 -6.61
N GLU A 8 -15.77 7.38 -7.35
CA GLU A 8 -16.78 6.34 -7.12
C GLU A 8 -16.26 4.94 -7.49
N THR A 9 -15.56 4.83 -8.61
CA THR A 9 -15.06 3.54 -9.11
C THR A 9 -14.02 2.93 -8.18
N TYR A 10 -13.09 3.74 -7.67
CA TYR A 10 -11.98 3.25 -6.85
C TYR A 10 -12.17 3.45 -5.35
N HIS A 11 -13.33 3.95 -4.94
CA HIS A 11 -13.66 4.18 -3.52
C HIS A 11 -12.63 5.06 -2.81
N ILE A 12 -12.25 6.15 -3.45
CA ILE A 12 -11.26 7.10 -2.96
C ILE A 12 -11.83 8.51 -3.11
N SER A 13 -11.58 9.39 -2.14
CA SER A 13 -12.15 10.74 -2.18
C SER A 13 -11.56 11.57 -3.32
N GLN A 14 -12.35 12.51 -3.83
CA GLN A 14 -11.86 13.45 -4.84
C GLN A 14 -10.70 14.27 -4.32
N ASP A 15 -10.74 14.65 -3.04
CA ASP A 15 -9.63 15.40 -2.41
C ASP A 15 -8.33 14.61 -2.40
N THR A 16 -8.39 13.30 -2.14
CA THR A 16 -7.22 12.43 -2.19
C THR A 16 -6.67 12.34 -3.62
N LEU A 17 -7.55 12.25 -4.63
CA LEU A 17 -7.12 12.23 -6.02
C LEU A 17 -6.42 13.54 -6.41
N ARG A 18 -6.94 14.68 -5.97
CA ARG A 18 -6.30 15.98 -6.19
C ARG A 18 -4.95 16.06 -5.47
N TYR A 19 -4.88 15.52 -4.26
CA TYR A 19 -3.64 15.45 -3.50
C TYR A 19 -2.59 14.62 -4.22
N TYR A 20 -2.94 13.45 -4.75
CA TYR A 20 -2.00 12.60 -5.48
C TYR A 20 -1.36 13.34 -6.64
N GLU A 21 -2.15 14.07 -7.41
CA GLU A 21 -1.63 14.85 -8.53
C GLU A 21 -0.78 16.02 -8.04
N ARG A 22 -1.25 16.73 -7.02
CA ARG A 22 -0.58 17.92 -6.51
C ARG A 22 0.81 17.64 -5.98
N VAL A 23 0.99 16.54 -5.26
CA VAL A 23 2.29 16.20 -4.66
C VAL A 23 3.19 15.40 -5.59
N GLY A 24 2.68 14.96 -6.74
CA GLY A 24 3.48 14.22 -7.72
C GLY A 24 3.50 12.71 -7.51
N MET A 25 2.56 12.15 -6.74
CA MET A 25 2.40 10.69 -6.64
C MET A 25 1.91 10.07 -7.93
N ILE A 26 1.24 10.87 -8.75
CA ILE A 26 0.85 10.52 -10.11
C ILE A 26 1.25 11.67 -11.01
N PRO A 27 1.50 11.43 -12.32
CA PRO A 27 1.74 12.51 -13.26
C PRO A 27 0.51 13.42 -13.39
N ARG A 28 0.70 14.57 -13.97
CA ARG A 28 -0.42 15.47 -14.24
C ARG A 28 -1.48 14.74 -15.06
N VAL A 29 -2.72 14.80 -14.57
CA VAL A 29 -3.86 14.15 -15.22
C VAL A 29 -4.24 14.90 -16.49
N THR A 30 -4.68 14.17 -17.51
CA THR A 30 -5.18 14.72 -18.76
C THR A 30 -6.35 15.66 -18.47
N ARG A 31 -6.41 16.78 -19.23
CA ARG A 31 -7.45 17.80 -19.07
C ARG A 31 -8.32 17.89 -20.31
N THR A 32 -9.60 18.25 -20.09
CA THR A 32 -10.47 18.68 -21.18
C THR A 32 -10.05 20.06 -21.68
N PRO A 33 -10.52 20.51 -22.87
CA PRO A 33 -10.23 21.86 -23.34
C PRO A 33 -10.65 22.95 -22.35
N SER A 34 -11.67 22.70 -21.53
CA SER A 34 -12.12 23.64 -20.51
C SER A 34 -11.30 23.58 -19.22
N GLY A 35 -10.31 22.71 -19.13
CA GLY A 35 -9.40 22.62 -17.98
C GLY A 35 -9.80 21.63 -16.88
N ASN A 36 -10.86 20.88 -17.07
CA ASN A 36 -11.30 19.87 -16.11
C ASN A 36 -10.48 18.59 -16.27
N ARG A 37 -10.31 17.85 -15.16
CA ARG A 37 -9.64 16.56 -15.20
C ARG A 37 -10.43 15.56 -16.03
N ASP A 38 -9.74 14.87 -16.92
CA ASP A 38 -10.31 13.81 -17.77
C ASP A 38 -9.36 12.61 -17.71
N TYR A 39 -9.61 11.73 -16.74
CA TYR A 39 -8.75 10.58 -16.50
C TYR A 39 -8.82 9.60 -17.67
N GLN A 40 -7.73 9.49 -18.41
CA GLN A 40 -7.55 8.54 -19.50
C GLN A 40 -7.02 7.21 -18.97
N PRO A 41 -7.00 6.13 -19.79
CA PRO A 41 -6.50 4.84 -19.30
C PRO A 41 -5.11 4.90 -18.66
N ASP A 42 -4.19 5.68 -19.21
CA ASP A 42 -2.86 5.83 -18.62
C ASP A 42 -2.93 6.50 -17.25
N ASP A 43 -3.78 7.53 -17.11
CA ASP A 43 -3.97 8.20 -15.83
C ASP A 43 -4.53 7.24 -14.79
N LEU A 44 -5.47 6.38 -15.19
CA LEU A 44 -6.07 5.39 -14.30
C LEU A 44 -5.05 4.35 -13.85
N GLY A 45 -4.13 3.96 -14.73
CA GLY A 45 -3.04 3.05 -14.36
C GLY A 45 -2.19 3.63 -13.23
N TRP A 46 -1.87 4.92 -13.30
CA TRP A 46 -1.13 5.60 -12.24
C TRP A 46 -1.92 5.69 -10.94
N VAL A 47 -3.22 5.96 -11.02
CA VAL A 47 -4.10 5.99 -9.85
C VAL A 47 -4.14 4.62 -9.17
N GLU A 48 -4.32 3.56 -9.95
CA GLU A 48 -4.36 2.19 -9.42
C GLU A 48 -3.06 1.82 -8.71
N LEU A 49 -1.92 2.17 -9.31
CA LEU A 49 -0.61 1.92 -8.70
C LEU A 49 -0.47 2.69 -7.38
N ALA A 50 -0.85 3.97 -7.36
CA ALA A 50 -0.77 4.78 -6.15
C ALA A 50 -1.63 4.21 -5.02
N ILE A 51 -2.85 3.81 -5.32
CA ILE A 51 -3.76 3.20 -4.35
C ILE A 51 -3.16 1.90 -3.82
N CYS A 52 -2.67 1.04 -4.70
CA CYS A 52 -2.08 -0.25 -4.32
C CYS A 52 -0.89 -0.06 -3.38
N MET A 53 0.02 0.84 -3.71
CA MET A 53 1.21 1.06 -2.90
C MET A 53 0.88 1.71 -1.56
N ARG A 54 -0.09 2.65 -1.53
CA ARG A 54 -0.52 3.25 -0.27
C ARG A 54 -1.22 2.25 0.63
N ASN A 55 -2.04 1.36 0.06
CA ASN A 55 -2.69 0.31 0.83
C ASN A 55 -1.68 -0.67 1.43
N ALA A 56 -0.56 -0.88 0.75
CA ALA A 56 0.53 -1.70 1.27
C ALA A 56 1.39 -0.98 2.31
N GLY A 57 1.13 0.30 2.58
CA GLY A 57 1.86 1.09 3.56
C GLY A 57 3.17 1.68 3.06
N LEU A 58 3.39 1.70 1.75
CA LEU A 58 4.62 2.28 1.20
C LEU A 58 4.58 3.81 1.29
N PRO A 59 5.75 4.46 1.51
CA PRO A 59 5.81 5.91 1.70
C PRO A 59 5.39 6.68 0.45
N VAL A 60 4.76 7.83 0.65
CA VAL A 60 4.38 8.76 -0.43
C VAL A 60 5.60 9.16 -1.25
N GLU A 61 6.72 9.42 -0.58
CA GLU A 61 7.97 9.86 -1.19
C GLU A 61 8.49 8.89 -2.24
N VAL A 62 8.27 7.59 -2.06
CA VAL A 62 8.69 6.57 -3.01
C VAL A 62 7.91 6.71 -4.32
N MET A 63 6.61 6.94 -4.25
CA MET A 63 5.79 7.16 -5.45
C MET A 63 6.21 8.42 -6.19
N ILE A 64 6.48 9.49 -5.44
CA ILE A 64 6.93 10.76 -6.03
C ILE A 64 8.25 10.56 -6.78
N GLU A 65 9.20 9.86 -6.16
CA GLU A 65 10.48 9.57 -6.79
C GLU A 65 10.32 8.69 -8.04
N TYR A 66 9.46 7.68 -7.97
CA TYR A 66 9.20 6.79 -9.09
C TYR A 66 8.62 7.55 -10.29
N VAL A 67 7.62 8.39 -10.06
CA VAL A 67 7.02 9.22 -11.12
C VAL A 67 8.08 10.15 -11.73
N LYS A 68 8.89 10.78 -10.89
CA LYS A 68 9.95 11.68 -11.35
C LYS A 68 10.95 10.97 -12.25
N LEU A 69 11.40 9.77 -11.84
CA LEU A 69 12.32 8.97 -12.64
C LEU A 69 11.70 8.58 -13.97
N CYS A 70 10.42 8.19 -13.99
CA CYS A 70 9.73 7.86 -15.23
C CYS A 70 9.71 9.05 -16.20
N GLN A 71 9.52 10.25 -15.68
CA GLN A 71 9.50 11.47 -16.50
C GLN A 71 10.88 11.87 -17.03
N GLU A 72 11.95 11.44 -16.36
CA GLU A 72 13.32 11.71 -16.81
C GLU A 72 13.75 10.84 -17.99
N GLY A 73 13.01 9.75 -18.29
CA GLY A 73 13.24 8.93 -19.46
C GLY A 73 13.88 7.58 -19.19
N ASP A 74 14.21 6.87 -20.28
CA ASP A 74 14.65 5.47 -20.21
C ASP A 74 16.01 5.27 -19.56
N ASN A 75 16.84 6.31 -19.48
CA ASN A 75 18.12 6.24 -18.80
C ASN A 75 17.97 6.01 -17.29
N THR A 76 16.76 6.17 -16.73
CA THR A 76 16.47 5.95 -15.33
C THR A 76 15.95 4.54 -15.04
N ILE A 77 15.81 3.66 -16.04
CA ILE A 77 15.29 2.31 -15.85
C ILE A 77 16.04 1.54 -14.77
N PRO A 78 17.39 1.52 -14.74
CA PRO A 78 18.09 0.83 -13.64
C PRO A 78 17.77 1.41 -12.26
N ALA A 79 17.66 2.73 -12.13
CA ALA A 79 17.32 3.38 -10.87
C ALA A 79 15.89 3.03 -10.44
N ARG A 80 14.95 2.99 -11.40
CA ARG A 80 13.57 2.58 -11.10
C ARG A 80 13.50 1.13 -10.61
N LEU A 81 14.25 0.24 -11.24
CA LEU A 81 14.32 -1.15 -10.82
C LEU A 81 14.83 -1.25 -9.37
N GLN A 82 15.90 -0.53 -9.05
CA GLN A 82 16.45 -0.56 -7.70
C GLN A 82 15.44 -0.03 -6.67
N LEU A 83 14.72 1.03 -7.00
CA LEU A 83 13.69 1.59 -6.14
C LEU A 83 12.59 0.56 -5.86
N LEU A 84 12.13 -0.16 -6.87
CA LEU A 84 11.12 -1.19 -6.73
C LEU A 84 11.61 -2.39 -5.93
N LEU A 85 12.85 -2.81 -6.15
CA LEU A 85 13.48 -3.90 -5.40
C LEU A 85 13.55 -3.56 -3.91
N ASP A 86 13.96 -2.33 -3.59
CA ASP A 86 14.04 -1.88 -2.19
C ASP A 86 12.66 -1.90 -1.52
N GLN A 87 11.62 -1.52 -2.24
CA GLN A 87 10.26 -1.53 -1.70
C GLN A 87 9.74 -2.96 -1.52
N ARG A 88 10.05 -3.86 -2.44
CA ARG A 88 9.71 -5.27 -2.28
C ARG A 88 10.36 -5.85 -1.04
N ASP A 89 11.64 -5.56 -0.82
CA ASP A 89 12.35 -6.07 0.34
C ASP A 89 11.75 -5.54 1.64
N ALA A 90 11.35 -4.27 1.68
CA ALA A 90 10.67 -3.68 2.83
C ALA A 90 9.34 -4.37 3.11
N LEU A 91 8.56 -4.69 2.06
CA LEU A 91 7.29 -5.41 2.20
C LEU A 91 7.51 -6.84 2.70
N LEU A 92 8.54 -7.52 2.22
CA LEU A 92 8.86 -8.87 2.69
C LEU A 92 9.21 -8.87 4.17
N ASP A 93 9.93 -7.86 4.64
CA ASP A 93 10.24 -7.71 6.07
C ASP A 93 8.97 -7.50 6.90
N GLN A 94 8.05 -6.64 6.43
CA GLN A 94 6.76 -6.44 7.09
C GLN A 94 5.95 -7.72 7.16
N LYS A 95 5.92 -8.47 6.06
CA LYS A 95 5.23 -9.76 6.00
C LYS A 95 5.79 -10.74 7.03
N ALA A 96 7.12 -10.82 7.13
CA ALA A 96 7.78 -11.70 8.09
C ALA A 96 7.39 -11.34 9.54
N GLN A 97 7.32 -10.04 9.85
CA GLN A 97 6.91 -9.58 11.18
C GLN A 97 5.45 -9.89 11.47
N ILE A 98 4.58 -9.76 10.48
CA ILE A 98 3.18 -10.12 10.60
C ILE A 98 3.04 -11.62 10.86
N ASP A 99 3.81 -12.46 10.16
CA ASP A 99 3.81 -13.91 10.36
C ASP A 99 4.18 -14.28 11.80
N VAL A 100 5.20 -13.62 12.36
CA VAL A 100 5.59 -13.82 13.76
C VAL A 100 4.44 -13.45 14.71
N THR A 101 3.80 -12.31 14.46
CA THR A 101 2.67 -11.86 15.27
C THR A 101 1.50 -12.84 15.21
N LEU A 102 1.21 -13.37 14.01
CA LEU A 102 0.16 -14.37 13.83
C LEU A 102 0.46 -15.66 14.60
N GLU A 103 1.70 -16.11 14.59
CA GLU A 103 2.10 -17.29 15.36
C GLU A 103 1.82 -17.10 16.85
N ARG A 104 2.18 -15.95 17.40
CA ARG A 104 1.93 -15.63 18.81
C ARG A 104 0.45 -15.56 19.12
N LEU A 105 -0.31 -14.93 18.24
CA LEU A 105 -1.77 -14.79 18.41
C LEU A 105 -2.44 -16.15 18.34
N ASN A 106 -2.07 -16.97 17.37
CA ASN A 106 -2.63 -18.31 17.20
C ASN A 106 -2.33 -19.20 18.40
N TYR A 107 -1.12 -19.11 18.95
CA TYR A 107 -0.77 -19.83 20.16
C TYR A 107 -1.68 -19.41 21.32
N LYS A 108 -1.83 -18.12 21.54
CA LYS A 108 -2.69 -17.59 22.59
C LYS A 108 -4.15 -18.04 22.40
N ILE A 109 -4.67 -17.98 21.19
CA ILE A 109 -6.01 -18.43 20.85
C ILE A 109 -6.17 -19.92 21.22
N SER A 110 -5.21 -20.77 20.85
CA SER A 110 -5.27 -22.19 21.15
C SER A 110 -5.35 -22.45 22.66
N ARG A 111 -4.62 -21.66 23.45
CA ARG A 111 -4.66 -21.81 24.92
C ARG A 111 -6.01 -21.36 25.47
N TYR A 112 -6.60 -20.31 24.93
CA TYR A 112 -7.95 -19.88 25.35
C TYR A 112 -9.02 -20.87 24.91
N GLU A 113 -8.90 -21.45 23.74
CA GLU A 113 -9.83 -22.48 23.28
C GLU A 113 -9.80 -23.68 24.22
N GLU A 114 -8.64 -24.10 24.69
CA GLU A 114 -8.50 -25.15 25.65
C GLU A 114 -9.10 -24.74 27.03
N ALA A 115 -8.84 -23.51 27.45
CA ALA A 115 -9.35 -22.96 28.71
C ALA A 115 -10.88 -22.92 28.74
N VAL A 116 -11.52 -22.66 27.61
CA VAL A 116 -12.99 -22.69 27.49
C VAL A 116 -13.53 -24.09 27.85
N LYS A 117 -12.81 -25.14 27.44
CA LYS A 117 -13.21 -26.53 27.73
C LYS A 117 -12.95 -26.93 29.16
N THR A 118 -11.81 -26.53 29.72
CA THR A 118 -11.36 -26.98 31.04
C THR A 118 -11.74 -26.02 32.16
N GLY A 119 -12.06 -24.77 31.82
CA GLY A 119 -12.31 -23.70 32.79
C GLY A 119 -11.04 -23.14 33.43
N LYS A 120 -9.86 -23.49 32.90
CA LYS A 120 -8.59 -23.05 33.47
C LYS A 120 -7.60 -22.71 32.38
N LEU A 121 -7.04 -21.49 32.41
CA LEU A 121 -6.04 -21.03 31.47
C LEU A 121 -4.63 -21.42 31.91
N THR A 122 -3.89 -22.12 31.06
CA THR A 122 -2.51 -22.52 31.33
C THR A 122 -1.63 -22.21 30.09
N TRP A 123 -0.32 -22.04 30.36
CA TRP A 123 0.68 -21.75 29.33
C TRP A 123 1.77 -22.82 29.35
N ASP A 124 2.29 -23.16 28.17
CA ASP A 124 3.41 -24.07 28.07
C ASP A 124 4.69 -23.36 28.51
N LYS A 125 5.61 -24.10 29.13
CA LYS A 125 6.88 -23.55 29.63
C LYS A 125 7.78 -23.00 28.52
N CYS A 126 7.68 -23.56 27.32
CA CYS A 126 8.51 -23.18 26.19
C CYS A 126 7.85 -22.16 25.28
N SER A 127 6.67 -21.67 25.64
CA SER A 127 5.94 -20.71 24.81
C SER A 127 6.49 -19.30 24.94
N PRO A 128 6.31 -18.46 23.93
CA PRO A 128 6.59 -17.04 24.06
C PRO A 128 5.78 -16.42 25.19
N LYS A 129 6.32 -15.41 25.86
CA LYS A 129 5.58 -14.69 26.89
C LYS A 129 4.44 -13.90 26.24
N ASN A 130 3.24 -14.07 26.78
CA ASN A 130 2.02 -13.49 26.20
C ASN A 130 1.22 -12.74 27.26
N GLU A 131 1.83 -11.82 27.88
CA GLU A 131 1.23 -10.97 28.90
C GLU A 131 0.10 -10.09 28.37
#